data_94aabb2c9f00dc8995cb6e7777ab1691
#
_entry.id   94aabb2c9f00dc8995cb6e7777ab1691
#
_cell.length_a   1.000
_cell.length_b   1.000
_cell.length_c   1.000
_cell.angle_alpha   90.00
_cell.angle_beta   90.00
_cell.angle_gamma   90.00
#
_symmetry.space_group_name_H-M   'P 1'
#
loop_
_entity.id
_entity.type
_entity.pdbx_description
1 polymer ?
#
loop_
_entity_poly.entity_id
_entity_poly.type
_entity_poly.pdbx_seq_one_letter_code
_entity_poly.pdbx_strand_id
1 'polypeptide(L)'
;MSSESIAAKRRGVGGGIAFVVCGPSGAGKNSAIERVMAILPGLSFSVSYTTRARRSGEVDGRDYRYVSRQTFDELVAQGEMVEHVTYLGDAYGTPRAQIREVFSRGEDVVLNIDVKGAKRLKSCGLLDFAVIYVFLTPSSLEILGQRLRERGTETPEQIRGRLEVTRQEMEALPLFDYLVINDDLDTAVDELRAIIVAERSRVRRD
;
A
#
# COMPACT_ATOMS: atom_id res chain seq x y z
N MET A 1 -29.02 -4.93 26.81
CA MET A 1 -27.88 -5.43 25.99
C MET A 1 -28.23 -5.10 24.55
N SER A 2 -27.58 -4.06 23.98
CA SER A 2 -27.82 -3.65 22.60
C SER A 2 -27.36 -4.77 21.66
N SER A 3 -28.18 -5.07 20.65
CA SER A 3 -27.90 -6.08 19.62
C SER A 3 -26.78 -5.60 18.67
N GLU A 4 -25.56 -5.50 19.18
CA GLU A 4 -24.41 -5.37 18.30
C GLU A 4 -24.34 -6.64 17.44
N SER A 5 -24.47 -6.46 16.14
CA SER A 5 -24.40 -7.55 15.18
C SER A 5 -23.08 -8.31 15.37
N ILE A 6 -23.16 -9.66 15.47
CA ILE A 6 -21.98 -10.54 15.53
C ILE A 6 -20.98 -10.21 14.40
N ALA A 7 -21.46 -9.72 13.25
CA ALA A 7 -20.65 -9.25 12.15
C ALA A 7 -19.81 -7.99 12.49
N ALA A 8 -20.27 -7.11 13.39
CA ALA A 8 -19.52 -5.93 13.81
C ALA A 8 -18.27 -6.30 14.62
N LYS A 9 -18.30 -7.39 15.39
CA LYS A 9 -17.14 -7.89 16.14
C LYS A 9 -16.02 -8.45 15.26
N ARG A 10 -16.27 -8.71 13.99
CA ARG A 10 -15.23 -9.14 13.03
C ARG A 10 -14.39 -7.99 12.49
N ARG A 11 -14.94 -6.77 12.38
CA ARG A 11 -14.31 -5.67 11.61
C ARG A 11 -13.56 -4.61 12.43
N GLY A 12 -13.61 -4.69 13.78
CA GLY A 12 -13.03 -3.65 14.65
C GLY A 12 -13.81 -2.34 14.63
N VAL A 13 -13.38 -1.39 15.45
CA VAL A 13 -13.91 -0.01 15.49
C VAL A 13 -13.60 0.65 14.15
N GLY A 14 -14.62 1.10 13.40
CA GLY A 14 -14.41 1.76 12.09
C GLY A 14 -14.88 0.98 10.85
N GLY A 15 -15.22 -0.32 10.97
CA GLY A 15 -15.98 -1.08 9.96
C GLY A 15 -15.21 -1.61 8.75
N GLY A 16 -13.92 -1.30 8.56
CA GLY A 16 -13.07 -1.79 7.48
C GLY A 16 -11.62 -2.06 7.91
N ILE A 17 -10.88 -2.76 7.08
CA ILE A 17 -9.46 -3.06 7.27
C ILE A 17 -8.65 -2.33 6.18
N ALA A 18 -7.56 -1.66 6.56
CA ALA A 18 -6.59 -1.14 5.62
C ALA A 18 -5.43 -2.14 5.45
N PHE A 19 -5.26 -2.65 4.24
CA PHE A 19 -4.14 -3.50 3.86
C PHE A 19 -3.04 -2.64 3.22
N VAL A 20 -1.96 -2.44 3.93
CA VAL A 20 -0.80 -1.68 3.49
C VAL A 20 0.17 -2.63 2.80
N VAL A 21 0.22 -2.58 1.46
CA VAL A 21 1.14 -3.39 0.67
C VAL A 21 2.38 -2.56 0.34
N CYS A 22 3.49 -2.95 0.93
CA CYS A 22 4.80 -2.33 0.76
C CYS A 22 5.78 -3.25 0.05
N GLY A 23 6.92 -2.70 -0.30
CA GLY A 23 8.03 -3.45 -0.89
C GLY A 23 8.75 -2.64 -1.96
N PRO A 24 9.86 -3.15 -2.48
CA PRO A 24 10.72 -2.41 -3.39
C PRO A 24 10.05 -2.07 -4.73
N SER A 25 10.57 -1.05 -5.38
CA SER A 25 10.20 -0.75 -6.76
C SER A 25 10.58 -1.92 -7.67
N GLY A 26 9.67 -2.37 -8.53
CA GLY A 26 9.90 -3.55 -9.37
C GLY A 26 9.47 -4.89 -8.74
N ALA A 27 9.01 -4.90 -7.47
CA ALA A 27 8.55 -6.11 -6.81
C ALA A 27 7.23 -6.68 -7.35
N GLY A 28 6.50 -5.97 -8.20
CA GLY A 28 5.23 -6.43 -8.78
C GLY A 28 3.99 -6.12 -7.95
N LYS A 29 4.08 -5.19 -6.99
CA LYS A 29 2.96 -4.80 -6.10
C LYS A 29 1.68 -4.44 -6.85
N ASN A 30 1.76 -3.56 -7.86
CA ASN A 30 0.57 -3.13 -8.61
C ASN A 30 -0.14 -4.32 -9.26
N SER A 31 0.62 -5.18 -9.95
CA SER A 31 0.05 -6.36 -10.61
C SER A 31 -0.62 -7.33 -9.62
N ALA A 32 0.01 -7.55 -8.45
CA ALA A 32 -0.57 -8.39 -7.41
C ALA A 32 -1.85 -7.77 -6.81
N ILE A 33 -1.83 -6.47 -6.53
CA ILE A 33 -2.98 -5.72 -6.00
C ILE A 33 -4.14 -5.75 -7.01
N GLU A 34 -3.89 -5.41 -8.28
CA GLU A 34 -4.92 -5.40 -9.33
C GLU A 34 -5.57 -6.78 -9.48
N ARG A 35 -4.77 -7.85 -9.49
CA ARG A 35 -5.29 -9.21 -9.63
C ARG A 35 -6.08 -9.68 -8.40
N VAL A 36 -5.60 -9.38 -7.18
CA VAL A 36 -6.35 -9.76 -5.99
C VAL A 36 -7.66 -8.99 -5.87
N MET A 37 -7.69 -7.72 -6.27
CA MET A 37 -8.93 -6.92 -6.30
C MET A 37 -9.93 -7.45 -7.33
N ALA A 38 -9.48 -7.99 -8.45
CA ALA A 38 -10.34 -8.58 -9.46
C ALA A 38 -11.08 -9.84 -8.98
N ILE A 39 -10.50 -10.56 -8.00
CA ILE A 39 -11.05 -11.82 -7.50
C ILE A 39 -11.67 -11.73 -6.09
N LEU A 40 -11.41 -10.64 -5.35
CA LEU A 40 -11.96 -10.42 -4.01
C LEU A 40 -12.95 -9.25 -4.00
N PRO A 41 -14.25 -9.51 -3.81
CA PRO A 41 -15.23 -8.44 -3.63
C PRO A 41 -15.03 -7.67 -2.32
N GLY A 42 -15.49 -6.42 -2.30
CA GLY A 42 -15.42 -5.56 -1.12
C GLY A 42 -14.01 -5.10 -0.75
N LEU A 43 -13.14 -4.96 -1.75
CA LEU A 43 -11.78 -4.44 -1.63
C LEU A 43 -11.58 -3.29 -2.62
N SER A 44 -11.27 -2.10 -2.12
CA SER A 44 -11.05 -0.89 -2.92
C SER A 44 -9.59 -0.42 -2.84
N PHE A 45 -9.10 0.21 -3.90
CA PHE A 45 -7.76 0.79 -3.94
C PHE A 45 -7.79 2.26 -3.50
N SER A 46 -6.85 2.67 -2.65
CA SER A 46 -6.66 4.08 -2.34
C SER A 46 -5.67 4.71 -3.31
N VAL A 47 -6.15 5.67 -4.08
CA VAL A 47 -5.33 6.42 -5.04
C VAL A 47 -4.62 7.57 -4.32
N SER A 48 -3.30 7.45 -4.18
CA SER A 48 -2.45 8.46 -3.53
C SER A 48 -2.33 9.75 -4.35
N TYR A 49 -2.13 10.87 -3.66
CA TYR A 49 -1.68 12.12 -4.29
C TYR A 49 -0.16 12.09 -4.54
N THR A 50 0.27 12.75 -5.61
CA THR A 50 1.70 12.97 -5.87
C THR A 50 1.95 14.30 -6.56
N THR A 51 3.12 14.90 -6.29
CA THR A 51 3.62 16.07 -7.02
C THR A 51 4.48 15.71 -8.22
N ARG A 52 4.79 14.40 -8.37
CA ARG A 52 5.55 13.88 -9.50
C ARG A 52 4.81 14.10 -10.82
N ALA A 53 5.52 14.48 -11.85
CA ALA A 53 4.95 14.53 -13.19
C ALA A 53 4.43 13.14 -13.63
N ARG A 54 3.28 13.14 -14.29
CA ARG A 54 2.63 11.93 -14.82
C ARG A 54 3.52 11.30 -15.90
N ARG A 55 3.76 10.01 -15.81
CA ARG A 55 4.48 9.24 -16.83
C ARG A 55 3.56 8.87 -17.99
N SER A 56 4.18 8.52 -19.14
CA SER A 56 3.43 7.94 -20.25
C SER A 56 2.70 6.66 -19.82
N GLY A 57 1.41 6.55 -20.18
CA GLY A 57 0.55 5.40 -19.83
C GLY A 57 -0.14 5.50 -18.47
N GLU A 58 0.28 6.37 -17.56
CA GLU A 58 -0.42 6.61 -16.29
C GLU A 58 -1.69 7.46 -16.50
N VAL A 59 -2.72 7.19 -15.72
CA VAL A 59 -4.01 7.89 -15.78
C VAL A 59 -4.28 8.59 -14.45
N ASP A 60 -4.58 9.89 -14.50
CA ASP A 60 -4.97 10.65 -13.32
C ASP A 60 -6.24 10.10 -12.69
N GLY A 61 -6.26 10.03 -11.35
CA GLY A 61 -7.36 9.45 -10.58
C GLY A 61 -7.40 7.92 -10.54
N ARG A 62 -6.55 7.23 -11.32
CA ARG A 62 -6.37 5.77 -11.29
C ARG A 62 -5.04 5.34 -10.69
N ASP A 63 -3.95 5.84 -11.26
CA ASP A 63 -2.59 5.50 -10.82
C ASP A 63 -2.16 6.39 -9.65
N TYR A 64 -2.36 7.68 -9.81
CA TYR A 64 -2.18 8.73 -8.79
C TYR A 64 -3.16 9.87 -9.05
N ARG A 65 -3.34 10.75 -8.05
CA ARG A 65 -3.91 12.09 -8.20
C ARG A 65 -2.74 13.06 -8.31
N TYR A 66 -2.50 13.58 -9.51
CA TYR A 66 -1.38 14.47 -9.80
C TYR A 66 -1.74 15.90 -9.45
N VAL A 67 -1.01 16.49 -8.50
CA VAL A 67 -1.27 17.85 -8.01
C VAL A 67 0.00 18.69 -7.98
N SER A 68 -0.16 20.02 -7.93
CA SER A 68 0.96 20.94 -7.71
C SER A 68 1.54 20.76 -6.30
N ARG A 69 2.79 21.18 -6.11
CA ARG A 69 3.41 21.18 -4.78
C ARG A 69 2.60 22.02 -3.80
N GLN A 70 2.11 23.18 -4.23
CA GLN A 70 1.29 24.05 -3.40
C GLN A 70 0.00 23.34 -2.93
N THR A 71 -0.74 22.73 -3.85
CA THR A 71 -1.97 21.98 -3.52
C THR A 71 -1.68 20.83 -2.55
N PHE A 72 -0.56 20.12 -2.76
CA PHE A 72 -0.16 19.02 -1.86
C PHE A 72 0.11 19.54 -0.44
N ASP A 73 0.88 20.64 -0.31
CA ASP A 73 1.21 21.23 0.98
C ASP A 73 -0.04 21.77 1.71
N GLU A 74 -1.01 22.33 0.98
CA GLU A 74 -2.33 22.72 1.51
C GLU A 74 -3.11 21.53 2.07
N LEU A 75 -3.16 20.40 1.34
CA LEU A 75 -3.82 19.16 1.80
C LEU A 75 -3.15 18.60 3.07
N VAL A 76 -1.83 18.67 3.16
CA VAL A 76 -1.08 18.27 4.36
C VAL A 76 -1.42 19.19 5.54
N ALA A 77 -1.43 20.50 5.32
CA ALA A 77 -1.74 21.49 6.38
C ALA A 77 -3.18 21.35 6.92
N GLN A 78 -4.11 20.93 6.08
CA GLN A 78 -5.52 20.68 6.43
C GLN A 78 -5.72 19.31 7.12
N GLY A 79 -4.68 18.47 7.25
CA GLY A 79 -4.78 17.13 7.84
C GLY A 79 -5.51 16.10 6.97
N GLU A 80 -5.63 16.37 5.66
CA GLU A 80 -6.32 15.50 4.70
C GLU A 80 -5.54 14.23 4.33
N MET A 81 -4.29 14.10 4.80
CA MET A 81 -3.45 12.93 4.59
C MET A 81 -3.38 12.06 5.85
N VAL A 82 -3.45 10.73 5.71
CA VAL A 82 -3.17 9.79 6.80
C VAL A 82 -1.67 9.59 6.97
N GLU A 83 -0.92 9.67 5.88
CA GLU A 83 0.54 9.73 5.84
C GLU A 83 0.99 10.51 4.59
N HIS A 84 2.18 11.05 4.62
CA HIS A 84 2.84 11.65 3.46
C HIS A 84 4.36 11.54 3.58
N VAL A 85 5.03 11.41 2.45
CA VAL A 85 6.52 11.33 2.38
C VAL A 85 7.04 12.13 1.19
N THR A 86 8.30 12.52 1.27
CA THR A 86 9.04 13.00 0.10
C THR A 86 10.03 11.91 -0.33
N TYR A 87 9.95 11.51 -1.58
CA TYR A 87 10.81 10.49 -2.17
C TYR A 87 11.37 10.99 -3.51
N LEU A 88 12.71 11.03 -3.65
CA LEU A 88 13.41 11.52 -4.84
C LEU A 88 12.98 12.95 -5.30
N GLY A 89 12.65 13.84 -4.35
CA GLY A 89 12.23 15.22 -4.63
C GLY A 89 10.72 15.41 -4.81
N ASP A 90 9.96 14.35 -5.06
CA ASP A 90 8.51 14.39 -5.20
C ASP A 90 7.81 14.02 -3.88
N ALA A 91 6.64 14.61 -3.67
CA ALA A 91 5.79 14.29 -2.53
C ALA A 91 4.74 13.23 -2.92
N TYR A 92 4.43 12.36 -1.95
CA TYR A 92 3.40 11.33 -2.05
C TYR A 92 2.59 11.33 -0.76
N GLY A 93 1.27 11.12 -0.85
CA GLY A 93 0.43 11.09 0.33
C GLY A 93 -0.87 10.34 0.12
N THR A 94 -1.33 9.68 1.18
CA THR A 94 -2.54 8.85 1.17
C THR A 94 -3.72 9.66 1.72
N PRO A 95 -4.80 9.85 0.92
CA PRO A 95 -5.94 10.68 1.31
C PRO A 95 -6.80 10.01 2.39
N ARG A 96 -7.06 10.73 3.48
CA ARG A 96 -7.92 10.28 4.60
C ARG A 96 -9.38 10.13 4.16
N ALA A 97 -9.89 11.08 3.38
CA ALA A 97 -11.28 11.08 2.95
C ALA A 97 -11.65 9.85 2.14
N GLN A 98 -10.76 9.37 1.26
CA GLN A 98 -11.00 8.19 0.44
C GLN A 98 -11.08 6.90 1.29
N ILE A 99 -10.24 6.77 2.32
CA ILE A 99 -10.28 5.61 3.23
C ILE A 99 -11.63 5.60 3.98
N ARG A 100 -12.07 6.74 4.50
CA ARG A 100 -13.36 6.88 5.18
C ARG A 100 -14.53 6.55 4.25
N GLU A 101 -14.49 7.02 3.01
CA GLU A 101 -15.49 6.70 2.00
C GLU A 101 -15.59 5.19 1.73
N VAL A 102 -14.44 4.51 1.55
CA VAL A 102 -14.39 3.06 1.36
C VAL A 102 -15.01 2.34 2.55
N PHE A 103 -14.62 2.72 3.76
CA PHE A 103 -15.15 2.10 4.98
C PHE A 103 -16.65 2.35 5.19
N SER A 104 -17.17 3.53 4.77
CA SER A 104 -18.61 3.82 4.84
C SER A 104 -19.46 2.90 3.96
N ARG A 105 -18.86 2.32 2.90
CA ARG A 105 -19.50 1.30 2.07
C ARG A 105 -19.35 -0.12 2.64
N GLY A 106 -18.68 -0.28 3.78
CA GLY A 106 -18.39 -1.58 4.38
C GLY A 106 -17.33 -2.39 3.62
N GLU A 107 -16.50 -1.73 2.84
CA GLU A 107 -15.39 -2.32 2.10
C GLU A 107 -14.07 -2.17 2.86
N ASP A 108 -13.07 -2.98 2.50
CA ASP A 108 -11.69 -2.82 2.94
C ASP A 108 -10.89 -2.03 1.91
N VAL A 109 -9.77 -1.44 2.34
CA VAL A 109 -8.94 -0.62 1.45
C VAL A 109 -7.53 -1.19 1.32
N VAL A 110 -6.99 -1.17 0.10
CA VAL A 110 -5.56 -1.44 -0.16
C VAL A 110 -4.83 -0.13 -0.36
N LEU A 111 -3.73 0.05 0.36
CA LEU A 111 -2.79 1.15 0.24
C LEU A 111 -1.47 0.61 -0.35
N ASN A 112 -1.05 1.15 -1.48
CA ASN A 112 0.29 0.85 -2.04
C ASN A 112 1.22 2.02 -1.72
N ILE A 113 1.96 1.90 -0.64
CA ILE A 113 2.88 2.93 -0.16
C ILE A 113 4.31 2.38 -0.02
N ASP A 114 5.29 3.25 0.06
CA ASP A 114 6.67 2.84 0.31
C ASP A 114 6.92 2.53 1.79
N VAL A 115 8.10 1.98 2.09
CA VAL A 115 8.47 1.60 3.47
C VAL A 115 8.52 2.82 4.41
N LYS A 116 8.90 4.01 3.90
CA LYS A 116 8.91 5.23 4.71
C LYS A 116 7.50 5.66 5.08
N GLY A 117 6.58 5.61 4.11
CA GLY A 117 5.15 5.86 4.32
C GLY A 117 4.54 4.88 5.33
N ALA A 118 4.86 3.58 5.22
CA ALA A 118 4.39 2.57 6.17
C ALA A 118 4.92 2.80 7.60
N LYS A 119 6.21 3.11 7.75
CA LYS A 119 6.79 3.50 9.05
C LYS A 119 6.09 4.71 9.65
N ARG A 120 5.83 5.73 8.83
CA ARG A 120 5.14 6.94 9.26
C ARG A 120 3.69 6.65 9.65
N LEU A 121 2.96 5.89 8.85
CA LEU A 121 1.59 5.48 9.14
C LEU A 121 1.51 4.71 10.47
N LYS A 122 2.46 3.80 10.71
CA LYS A 122 2.54 3.01 11.96
C LYS A 122 2.87 3.87 13.17
N SER A 123 3.68 4.92 13.01
CA SER A 123 4.08 5.83 14.11
C SER A 123 3.04 6.91 14.43
N CYS A 124 2.15 7.24 13.51
CA CYS A 124 1.16 8.31 13.71
C CYS A 124 0.12 8.01 14.79
N GLY A 125 -0.12 6.73 15.13
CA GLY A 125 -1.03 6.33 16.23
C GLY A 125 -2.48 6.81 16.12
N LEU A 126 -2.86 7.41 15.01
CA LEU A 126 -4.13 8.14 14.81
C LEU A 126 -5.15 7.36 13.97
N LEU A 127 -5.05 6.05 13.95
CA LEU A 127 -5.92 5.25 13.09
C LEU A 127 -7.03 4.60 13.92
N ASP A 128 -8.26 5.07 13.69
CA ASP A 128 -9.49 4.53 14.29
C ASP A 128 -9.91 3.21 13.60
N PHE A 129 -8.99 2.53 12.90
CA PHE A 129 -9.27 1.33 12.12
C PHE A 129 -8.10 0.33 12.14
N ALA A 130 -8.42 -0.91 11.79
CA ALA A 130 -7.43 -1.97 11.70
C ALA A 130 -6.51 -1.78 10.50
N VAL A 131 -5.20 -1.91 10.70
CA VAL A 131 -4.20 -1.85 9.63
C VAL A 131 -3.38 -3.13 9.64
N ILE A 132 -3.21 -3.72 8.46
CA ILE A 132 -2.41 -4.93 8.23
C ILE A 132 -1.28 -4.56 7.26
N TYR A 133 -0.06 -4.78 7.68
CA TYR A 133 1.13 -4.44 6.91
C TYR A 133 1.68 -5.69 6.21
N VAL A 134 1.70 -5.66 4.88
CA VAL A 134 2.19 -6.75 4.03
C VAL A 134 3.43 -6.26 3.27
N PHE A 135 4.55 -6.95 3.42
CA PHE A 135 5.75 -6.70 2.61
C PHE A 135 5.76 -7.66 1.43
N LEU A 136 5.80 -7.14 0.20
CA LEU A 136 5.81 -7.93 -1.02
C LEU A 136 7.12 -7.69 -1.78
N THR A 137 7.89 -8.76 -2.00
CA THR A 137 9.22 -8.68 -2.62
C THR A 137 9.55 -9.98 -3.37
N PRO A 138 10.41 -9.95 -4.40
CA PRO A 138 11.05 -11.17 -4.90
C PRO A 138 11.92 -11.82 -3.81
N SER A 139 12.22 -13.10 -3.96
CA SER A 139 13.05 -13.85 -3.02
C SER A 139 14.51 -13.38 -2.98
N SER A 140 14.97 -12.69 -4.03
CA SER A 140 16.36 -12.19 -4.08
C SER A 140 16.49 -10.85 -4.79
N LEU A 141 17.61 -10.14 -4.50
CA LEU A 141 17.98 -8.91 -5.18
C LEU A 141 18.36 -9.16 -6.64
N GLU A 142 18.83 -10.35 -6.98
CA GLU A 142 19.17 -10.76 -8.34
C GLU A 142 17.92 -10.76 -9.23
N ILE A 143 16.82 -11.38 -8.75
CA ILE A 143 15.53 -11.40 -9.45
C ILE A 143 15.00 -9.97 -9.60
N LEU A 144 15.06 -9.17 -8.53
CA LEU A 144 14.64 -7.78 -8.60
C LEU A 144 15.47 -7.00 -9.64
N GLY A 145 16.79 -7.15 -9.61
CA GLY A 145 17.71 -6.50 -10.56
C GLY A 145 17.45 -6.92 -12.01
N GLN A 146 17.11 -8.20 -12.24
CA GLN A 146 16.71 -8.69 -13.55
C GLN A 146 15.41 -8.01 -14.02
N ARG A 147 14.37 -7.97 -13.21
CA ARG A 147 13.08 -7.32 -13.54
C ARG A 147 13.24 -5.82 -13.84
N LEU A 148 14.10 -5.13 -13.10
CA LEU A 148 14.40 -3.72 -13.37
C LEU A 148 15.10 -3.53 -14.73
N ARG A 149 16.04 -4.41 -15.09
CA ARG A 149 16.69 -4.39 -16.42
C ARG A 149 15.72 -4.69 -17.55
N GLU A 150 14.87 -5.71 -17.40
CA GLU A 150 13.87 -6.11 -18.40
C GLU A 150 12.85 -5.01 -18.68
N ARG A 151 12.51 -4.21 -17.67
CA ARG A 151 11.63 -3.06 -17.82
C ARG A 151 12.20 -1.96 -18.73
N GLY A 152 13.51 -1.85 -18.86
CA GLY A 152 14.19 -0.98 -19.80
C GLY A 152 14.03 0.52 -19.59
N THR A 153 13.54 0.97 -18.43
CA THR A 153 13.25 2.38 -18.11
C THR A 153 14.35 3.05 -17.31
N GLU A 154 15.40 2.31 -16.92
CA GLU A 154 16.40 2.74 -15.95
C GLU A 154 17.82 2.43 -16.44
N THR A 155 18.77 3.32 -16.13
CA THR A 155 20.18 3.08 -16.40
C THR A 155 20.76 2.06 -15.41
N PRO A 156 21.91 1.43 -15.73
CA PRO A 156 22.59 0.52 -14.80
C PRO A 156 22.92 1.17 -13.44
N GLU A 157 23.25 2.46 -13.42
CA GLU A 157 23.51 3.25 -12.21
C GLU A 157 22.25 3.40 -11.37
N GLN A 158 21.12 3.71 -12.00
CA GLN A 158 19.81 3.82 -11.32
C GLN A 158 19.40 2.48 -10.73
N ILE A 159 19.61 1.35 -11.44
CA ILE A 159 19.32 0.01 -10.94
C ILE A 159 20.18 -0.30 -9.71
N ARG A 160 21.50 -0.01 -9.73
CA ARG A 160 22.36 -0.20 -8.56
C ARG A 160 21.86 0.60 -7.36
N GLY A 161 21.53 1.88 -7.57
CA GLY A 161 20.98 2.72 -6.50
C GLY A 161 19.68 2.16 -5.92
N ARG A 162 18.77 1.63 -6.75
CA ARG A 162 17.51 1.01 -6.29
C ARG A 162 17.75 -0.27 -5.49
N LEU A 163 18.69 -1.11 -5.91
CA LEU A 163 19.03 -2.33 -5.16
C LEU A 163 19.63 -1.99 -3.79
N GLU A 164 20.41 -0.93 -3.69
CA GLU A 164 20.94 -0.47 -2.40
C GLU A 164 19.82 0.06 -1.49
N VAL A 165 18.88 0.86 -2.02
CA VAL A 165 17.68 1.28 -1.29
C VAL A 165 16.87 0.08 -0.84
N THR A 166 16.72 -0.95 -1.70
CA THR A 166 16.00 -2.18 -1.35
C THR A 166 16.63 -2.91 -0.17
N ARG A 167 17.96 -2.99 -0.08
CA ARG A 167 18.64 -3.58 1.08
C ARG A 167 18.25 -2.89 2.39
N GLN A 168 18.21 -1.56 2.37
CA GLN A 168 17.79 -0.76 3.53
C GLN A 168 16.30 -0.95 3.84
N GLU A 169 15.46 -1.11 2.82
CA GLU A 169 14.03 -1.39 2.98
C GLU A 169 13.80 -2.78 3.61
N MET A 170 14.63 -3.79 3.30
CA MET A 170 14.56 -5.12 3.91
C MET A 170 14.82 -5.11 5.41
N GLU A 171 15.57 -4.16 5.94
CA GLU A 171 15.77 -3.98 7.39
C GLU A 171 14.47 -3.64 8.13
N ALA A 172 13.46 -3.16 7.41
CA ALA A 172 12.16 -2.85 7.97
C ALA A 172 11.20 -4.06 8.05
N LEU A 173 11.58 -5.24 7.55
CA LEU A 173 10.74 -6.45 7.59
C LEU A 173 10.11 -6.73 8.96
N PRO A 174 10.79 -6.59 10.10
CA PRO A 174 10.17 -6.82 11.41
C PRO A 174 9.00 -5.89 11.76
N LEU A 175 8.77 -4.83 10.98
CA LEU A 175 7.63 -3.93 11.16
C LEU A 175 6.36 -4.41 10.45
N PHE A 176 6.45 -5.43 9.61
CA PHE A 176 5.34 -5.94 8.81
C PHE A 176 4.73 -7.19 9.46
N ASP A 177 3.44 -7.38 9.24
CA ASP A 177 2.69 -8.52 9.79
C ASP A 177 2.84 -9.75 8.91
N TYR A 178 3.08 -9.54 7.59
CA TYR A 178 3.21 -10.61 6.59
C TYR A 178 4.29 -10.29 5.57
N LEU A 179 4.95 -11.35 5.09
CA LEU A 179 5.89 -11.34 3.96
C LEU A 179 5.29 -12.19 2.84
N VAL A 180 5.14 -11.60 1.65
CA VAL A 180 4.72 -12.30 0.42
C VAL A 180 5.89 -12.31 -0.55
N ILE A 181 6.28 -13.51 -0.99
CA ILE A 181 7.35 -13.69 -1.99
C ILE A 181 6.73 -13.72 -3.39
N ASN A 182 7.09 -12.75 -4.21
CA ASN A 182 6.60 -12.61 -5.58
C ASN A 182 7.66 -13.00 -6.60
N ASP A 183 8.06 -14.26 -6.60
CA ASP A 183 8.84 -14.83 -7.71
C ASP A 183 7.91 -15.26 -8.85
N ASP A 184 6.76 -15.80 -8.48
CA ASP A 184 5.63 -16.12 -9.35
C ASP A 184 4.41 -15.27 -8.94
N LEU A 185 3.80 -14.61 -9.91
CA LEU A 185 2.71 -13.67 -9.64
C LEU A 185 1.42 -14.38 -9.18
N ASP A 186 1.13 -15.57 -9.72
CA ASP A 186 -0.09 -16.31 -9.36
C ASP A 186 -0.01 -16.76 -7.89
N THR A 187 1.14 -17.29 -7.49
CA THR A 187 1.43 -17.68 -6.11
C THR A 187 1.33 -16.46 -5.16
N ALA A 188 1.93 -15.34 -5.52
CA ALA A 188 1.88 -14.13 -4.69
C ALA A 188 0.46 -13.56 -4.55
N VAL A 189 -0.36 -13.65 -5.60
CA VAL A 189 -1.78 -13.27 -5.57
C VAL A 189 -2.57 -14.18 -4.64
N ASP A 190 -2.34 -15.49 -4.68
CA ASP A 190 -3.01 -16.45 -3.81
C ASP A 190 -2.61 -16.25 -2.34
N GLU A 191 -1.33 -16.00 -2.04
CA GLU A 191 -0.88 -15.66 -0.69
C GLU A 191 -1.52 -14.36 -0.19
N LEU A 192 -1.50 -13.29 -1.00
CA LEU A 192 -2.11 -12.02 -0.64
C LEU A 192 -3.62 -12.16 -0.41
N ARG A 193 -4.31 -12.93 -1.25
CA ARG A 193 -5.72 -13.27 -1.09
C ARG A 193 -5.98 -14.01 0.23
N ALA A 194 -5.16 -15.02 0.54
CA ALA A 194 -5.29 -15.79 1.77
C ALA A 194 -5.13 -14.91 3.03
N ILE A 195 -4.16 -13.99 3.05
CA ILE A 195 -3.96 -13.01 4.11
C ILE A 195 -5.21 -12.15 4.29
N ILE A 196 -5.74 -11.57 3.21
CA ILE A 196 -6.94 -10.71 3.28
C ILE A 196 -8.14 -11.47 3.83
N VAL A 197 -8.39 -12.69 3.35
CA VAL A 197 -9.51 -13.53 3.80
C VAL A 197 -9.35 -13.91 5.28
N ALA A 198 -8.14 -14.28 5.72
CA ALA A 198 -7.87 -14.60 7.12
C ALA A 198 -8.08 -13.39 8.03
N GLU A 199 -7.59 -12.22 7.65
CA GLU A 199 -7.74 -11.00 8.44
C GLU A 199 -9.19 -10.50 8.49
N ARG A 200 -9.98 -10.70 7.46
CA ARG A 200 -11.44 -10.48 7.47
C ARG A 200 -12.18 -11.37 8.47
N SER A 201 -11.62 -12.55 8.75
CA SER A 201 -12.21 -13.54 9.66
C SER A 201 -11.65 -13.44 11.08
N ARG A 202 -10.62 -12.62 11.31
CA ARG A 202 -9.97 -12.47 12.61
C ARG A 202 -10.91 -11.82 13.62
N VAL A 203 -11.04 -12.44 14.79
CA VAL A 203 -11.74 -11.84 15.95
C VAL A 203 -10.81 -10.79 16.57
N ARG A 204 -11.16 -9.52 16.45
CA ARG A 204 -10.42 -8.43 17.08
C ARG A 204 -10.96 -8.23 18.49
N ARG A 205 -10.05 -8.28 19.46
CA ARG A 205 -10.36 -7.96 20.86
C ARG A 205 -10.00 -6.49 21.05
N ASP A 206 -10.91 -5.75 21.65
CA ASP A 206 -10.73 -4.37 22.10
C ASP A 206 -9.59 -4.28 23.11
#